data_32acd7fd15e29c9f9654e7b5bb331865
#
_entry.id   32acd7fd15e29c9f9654e7b5bb331865
#
_cell.length_a   1.000
_cell.length_b   1.000
_cell.length_c   1.000
_cell.angle_alpha   90.00
_cell.angle_beta   90.00
_cell.angle_gamma   90.00
#
_symmetry.space_group_name_H-M   'P 1'
#
loop_
_entity.id
_entity.type
_entity.pdbx_description
1 polymer ?
#
loop_
_entity_poly.entity_id
_entity_poly.type
_entity_poly.pdbx_seq_one_letter_code
_entity_poly.pdbx_strand_id
1 'polypeptide(L)'
;MKSKTFVFSLLLMTFVCIISGCMDRMPYNFNGKVSRYPNAKIVNIMRLNGGCYAELETIDSGEKVLEYYKNHMARTGWYIRIERRFKPFYLNDPENTAFLALFKGSEGLMINTYTPVNSGKTQIALFLGDTDV
;
A
#
# COMPACT_ATOMS: atom_id res chain seq x y z
N MET A 1 -6.12 -47.50 9.57
CA MET A 1 -5.69 -46.43 10.47
C MET A 1 -4.85 -45.31 9.82
N LYS A 2 -4.26 -45.54 8.66
CA LYS A 2 -3.43 -44.47 7.98
C LYS A 2 -4.21 -43.41 7.22
N SER A 3 -5.50 -43.54 6.97
CA SER A 3 -6.30 -42.57 6.19
C SER A 3 -6.82 -41.39 6.98
N LYS A 4 -7.07 -41.54 8.30
CA LYS A 4 -7.63 -40.47 9.13
C LYS A 4 -6.60 -39.37 9.45
N THR A 5 -5.34 -39.73 9.59
CA THR A 5 -4.24 -38.78 9.86
C THR A 5 -3.92 -37.93 8.63
N PHE A 6 -4.05 -38.51 7.43
CA PHE A 6 -3.79 -37.81 6.18
C PHE A 6 -4.87 -36.78 5.87
N VAL A 7 -6.14 -37.09 6.12
CA VAL A 7 -7.27 -36.17 5.92
C VAL A 7 -7.18 -34.98 6.90
N PHE A 8 -6.77 -35.25 8.16
CA PHE A 8 -6.63 -34.17 9.15
C PHE A 8 -5.48 -33.22 8.83
N SER A 9 -4.36 -33.75 8.31
CA SER A 9 -3.22 -32.94 7.87
C SER A 9 -3.56 -32.06 6.65
N LEU A 10 -4.35 -32.61 5.70
CA LEU A 10 -4.80 -31.87 4.52
C LEU A 10 -5.79 -30.76 4.90
N LEU A 11 -6.68 -31.01 5.86
CA LEU A 11 -7.64 -30.02 6.37
C LEU A 11 -6.95 -28.88 7.12
N LEU A 12 -5.91 -29.20 7.89
CA LEU A 12 -5.10 -28.20 8.60
C LEU A 12 -4.32 -27.31 7.63
N MET A 13 -3.79 -27.90 6.55
CA MET A 13 -3.03 -27.16 5.54
C MET A 13 -3.92 -26.21 4.72
N THR A 14 -5.15 -26.63 4.39
CA THR A 14 -6.12 -25.75 3.73
C THR A 14 -6.62 -24.63 4.62
N PHE A 15 -6.75 -24.86 5.94
CA PHE A 15 -7.15 -23.84 6.90
C PHE A 15 -6.07 -22.74 7.07
N VAL A 16 -4.79 -23.13 7.09
CA VAL A 16 -3.65 -22.19 7.15
C VAL A 16 -3.60 -21.30 5.89
N CYS A 17 -3.87 -21.86 4.70
CA CYS A 17 -3.92 -21.06 3.46
C CYS A 17 -5.06 -20.03 3.44
N ILE A 18 -6.20 -20.35 4.06
CA ILE A 18 -7.34 -19.42 4.14
C ILE A 18 -7.04 -18.23 5.06
N ILE A 19 -6.33 -18.47 6.17
CA ILE A 19 -5.94 -17.38 7.10
C ILE A 19 -4.89 -16.47 6.48
N SER A 20 -3.92 -17.00 5.75
CA SER A 20 -2.88 -16.21 5.07
C SER A 20 -3.45 -15.32 3.97
N GLY A 21 -4.51 -15.75 3.27
CA GLY A 21 -5.16 -14.96 2.22
C GLY A 21 -5.97 -13.76 2.72
N CYS A 22 -6.40 -13.75 3.98
CA CYS A 22 -7.19 -12.65 4.55
C CYS A 22 -6.34 -11.48 5.03
N MET A 23 -5.06 -11.67 5.35
CA MET A 23 -4.18 -10.61 5.85
C MET A 23 -3.56 -9.74 4.75
N ASP A 24 -3.72 -10.14 3.48
CA ASP A 24 -3.06 -9.49 2.35
C ASP A 24 -3.94 -8.49 1.59
N ARG A 25 -5.17 -8.28 2.01
CA ARG A 25 -6.09 -7.35 1.33
C ARG A 25 -5.99 -5.96 1.91
N MET A 26 -6.05 -4.95 1.02
CA MET A 26 -6.24 -3.56 1.45
C MET A 26 -7.50 -3.45 2.30
N PRO A 27 -7.51 -2.52 3.29
CA PRO A 27 -8.69 -2.26 4.11
C PRO A 27 -9.95 -2.06 3.27
N TYR A 28 -11.08 -2.49 3.81
CA TYR A 28 -12.40 -2.38 3.17
C TYR A 28 -12.70 -0.97 2.61
N ASN A 29 -12.23 0.06 3.30
CA ASN A 29 -12.46 1.45 2.89
C ASN A 29 -11.76 1.84 1.59
N PHE A 30 -10.70 1.15 1.21
CA PHE A 30 -10.09 1.29 -0.11
C PHE A 30 -10.89 0.55 -1.20
N ASN A 31 -11.74 -0.40 -0.81
CA ASN A 31 -12.79 -1.08 -1.58
C ASN A 31 -12.45 -1.35 -3.05
N GLY A 32 -11.29 -1.90 -3.32
CA GLY A 32 -10.83 -2.16 -4.68
C GLY A 32 -10.45 -0.92 -5.50
N LYS A 33 -10.58 0.29 -4.95
CA LYS A 33 -10.21 1.54 -5.63
C LYS A 33 -8.70 1.73 -5.69
N VAL A 34 -8.00 1.26 -4.67
CA VAL A 34 -6.55 1.34 -4.56
C VAL A 34 -5.99 -0.05 -4.31
N SER A 35 -5.10 -0.49 -5.16
CA SER A 35 -4.41 -1.77 -5.01
C SER A 35 -3.27 -1.66 -4.01
N ARG A 36 -3.03 -2.73 -3.27
CA ARG A 36 -1.81 -2.86 -2.49
C ARG A 36 -0.60 -2.95 -3.44
N TYR A 37 0.48 -2.30 -3.08
CA TYR A 37 1.75 -2.48 -3.79
C TYR A 37 2.17 -3.97 -3.72
N PRO A 38 2.60 -4.59 -4.83
CA PRO A 38 2.96 -6.00 -4.85
C PRO A 38 4.00 -6.34 -3.79
N ASN A 39 3.77 -7.44 -3.05
CA ASN A 39 4.65 -7.93 -1.99
C ASN A 39 4.91 -6.96 -0.82
N ALA A 40 4.22 -5.83 -0.76
CA ALA A 40 4.33 -4.94 0.40
C ALA A 40 3.58 -5.51 1.61
N LYS A 41 4.16 -5.31 2.78
CA LYS A 41 3.54 -5.65 4.06
C LYS A 41 2.70 -4.47 4.55
N ILE A 42 1.47 -4.70 4.99
CA ILE A 42 0.67 -3.69 5.68
C ILE A 42 1.22 -3.55 7.11
N VAL A 43 1.64 -2.35 7.47
CA VAL A 43 2.21 -2.03 8.79
C VAL A 43 1.17 -1.40 9.70
N ASN A 44 0.34 -0.51 9.14
CA ASN A 44 -0.65 0.23 9.92
C ASN A 44 -1.88 0.55 9.05
N ILE A 45 -3.03 0.63 9.69
CA ILE A 45 -4.31 1.01 9.08
C ILE A 45 -5.03 1.92 10.05
N MET A 46 -5.49 3.08 9.56
CA MET A 46 -6.31 4.00 10.34
C MET A 46 -7.54 4.44 9.55
N ARG A 47 -8.65 4.58 10.25
CA ARG A 47 -9.83 5.26 9.75
C ARG A 47 -9.75 6.72 10.21
N LEU A 48 -9.80 7.64 9.27
CA LEU A 48 -9.79 9.07 9.53
C LEU A 48 -11.16 9.66 9.18
N ASN A 49 -11.53 10.80 9.81
CA ASN A 49 -12.71 11.54 9.39
C ASN A 49 -12.53 11.98 7.93
N GLY A 50 -13.44 11.51 7.05
CA GLY A 50 -13.41 11.83 5.63
C GLY A 50 -12.47 10.97 4.77
N GLY A 51 -11.89 9.89 5.31
CA GLY A 51 -11.02 9.05 4.50
C GLY A 51 -10.48 7.82 5.21
N CYS A 52 -9.61 7.12 4.50
CA CYS A 52 -8.89 5.97 5.03
C CYS A 52 -7.38 6.11 4.76
N TYR A 53 -6.60 5.57 5.68
CA TYR A 53 -5.16 5.64 5.68
C TYR A 53 -4.57 4.24 5.84
N ALA A 54 -3.51 3.95 5.11
CA ALA A 54 -2.74 2.73 5.27
C ALA A 54 -1.24 3.00 5.10
N GLU A 55 -0.44 2.35 5.91
CA GLU A 55 1.01 2.30 5.76
C GLU A 55 1.44 0.91 5.30
N LEU A 56 2.27 0.88 4.29
CA LEU A 56 2.85 -0.32 3.73
C LEU A 56 4.38 -0.23 3.81
N GLU A 57 5.03 -1.38 3.84
CA GLU A 57 6.49 -1.50 3.80
C GLU A 57 6.91 -2.42 2.67
N THR A 58 7.92 -2.02 1.89
CA THR A 58 8.51 -2.82 0.81
C THR A 58 10.03 -2.67 0.77
N ILE A 59 10.71 -3.63 0.15
CA ILE A 59 12.15 -3.55 -0.16
C ILE A 59 12.43 -2.80 -1.46
N ASP A 60 11.41 -2.52 -2.26
CA ASP A 60 11.57 -1.78 -3.51
C ASP A 60 11.80 -0.29 -3.22
N SER A 61 12.47 0.41 -4.15
CA SER A 61 12.71 1.85 -4.03
C SER A 61 11.41 2.65 -4.13
N GLY A 62 11.38 3.84 -3.52
CA GLY A 62 10.25 4.75 -3.60
C GLY A 62 9.90 5.14 -5.04
N GLU A 63 10.89 5.25 -5.92
CA GLU A 63 10.69 5.53 -7.34
C GLU A 63 9.92 4.41 -8.03
N LYS A 64 10.29 3.16 -7.79
CA LYS A 64 9.60 1.99 -8.33
C LYS A 64 8.15 1.89 -7.83
N VAL A 65 7.92 2.23 -6.57
CA VAL A 65 6.58 2.31 -5.96
C VAL A 65 5.72 3.36 -6.67
N LEU A 66 6.25 4.57 -6.83
CA LEU A 66 5.50 5.64 -7.50
C LEU A 66 5.18 5.30 -8.96
N GLU A 67 6.12 4.73 -9.69
CA GLU A 67 5.90 4.33 -11.08
C GLU A 67 4.81 3.26 -11.19
N TYR A 68 4.79 2.31 -10.27
CA TYR A 68 3.70 1.32 -10.19
C TYR A 68 2.34 2.00 -10.02
N TYR A 69 2.20 2.90 -9.04
CA TYR A 69 0.92 3.57 -8.81
C TYR A 69 0.51 4.48 -9.96
N LYS A 70 1.45 5.22 -10.55
CA LYS A 70 1.19 6.03 -11.74
C LYS A 70 0.56 5.19 -12.87
N ASN A 71 1.18 4.09 -13.19
CA ASN A 71 0.74 3.21 -14.28
C ASN A 71 -0.55 2.46 -13.93
N HIS A 72 -0.66 1.95 -12.70
CA HIS A 72 -1.81 1.18 -12.28
C HIS A 72 -3.07 2.04 -12.14
N MET A 73 -2.95 3.18 -11.50
CA MET A 73 -4.08 4.08 -11.26
C MET A 73 -4.58 4.77 -12.54
N ALA A 74 -3.68 5.11 -13.46
CA ALA A 74 -4.06 5.67 -14.77
C ALA A 74 -5.01 4.75 -15.54
N ARG A 75 -4.82 3.43 -15.47
CA ARG A 75 -5.67 2.43 -16.14
C ARG A 75 -7.10 2.39 -15.60
N THR A 76 -7.32 2.89 -14.39
CA THR A 76 -8.63 2.91 -13.72
C THR A 76 -9.26 4.30 -13.68
N GLY A 77 -8.72 5.24 -14.45
CA GLY A 77 -9.29 6.58 -14.66
C GLY A 77 -8.85 7.63 -13.64
N TRP A 78 -7.80 7.35 -12.87
CA TRP A 78 -7.18 8.36 -12.01
C TRP A 78 -6.19 9.20 -12.82
N TYR A 79 -6.13 10.51 -12.55
CA TYR A 79 -5.16 11.40 -13.14
C TYR A 79 -4.24 12.03 -12.10
N ILE A 80 -2.98 12.22 -12.47
CA ILE A 80 -1.97 12.84 -11.62
C ILE A 80 -2.18 14.34 -11.63
N ARG A 81 -2.27 14.94 -10.46
CA ARG A 81 -2.34 16.40 -10.29
C ARG A 81 -1.04 16.98 -9.72
N ILE A 82 -0.41 16.27 -8.81
CA ILE A 82 0.83 16.70 -8.17
C ILE A 82 1.78 15.51 -8.11
N GLU A 83 2.99 15.75 -8.56
CA GLU A 83 4.12 14.83 -8.36
C GLU A 83 5.30 15.64 -7.86
N ARG A 84 5.85 15.25 -6.71
CA ARG A 84 7.02 15.89 -6.12
C ARG A 84 8.01 14.85 -5.66
N ARG A 85 9.29 15.12 -5.91
CA ARG A 85 10.41 14.33 -5.40
C ARG A 85 11.28 15.25 -4.59
N PHE A 86 11.56 14.87 -3.36
CA PHE A 86 12.40 15.62 -2.45
C PHE A 86 13.74 14.92 -2.30
N LYS A 87 14.82 15.69 -2.43
CA LYS A 87 16.14 15.23 -1.99
C LYS A 87 16.28 15.53 -0.51
N PRO A 88 16.97 14.69 0.27
CA PRO A 88 17.20 14.96 1.68
C PRO A 88 17.95 16.30 1.82
N PHE A 89 17.45 17.15 2.72
CA PHE A 89 18.05 18.46 3.00
C PHE A 89 19.03 18.38 4.16
N TYR A 90 18.77 17.47 5.11
CA TYR A 90 19.63 17.21 6.25
C TYR A 90 20.12 15.76 6.25
N LEU A 91 21.22 15.51 6.96
CA LEU A 91 21.81 14.17 7.10
C LEU A 91 20.83 13.11 7.67
N ASN A 92 19.83 13.55 8.42
CA ASN A 92 18.81 12.68 9.04
C ASN A 92 17.48 12.64 8.27
N ASP A 93 17.36 13.37 7.16
CA ASP A 93 16.15 13.33 6.36
C ASP A 93 16.01 11.96 5.66
N PRO A 94 14.79 11.46 5.52
CA PRO A 94 14.56 10.23 4.76
C PRO A 94 15.08 10.37 3.33
N GLU A 95 15.90 9.43 2.91
CA GLU A 95 16.34 9.37 1.52
C GLU A 95 15.14 9.14 0.58
N ASN A 96 15.16 9.83 -0.58
CA ASN A 96 14.19 9.60 -1.64
C ASN A 96 12.71 9.73 -1.20
N THR A 97 12.40 10.75 -0.44
CA THR A 97 11.00 11.10 -0.17
C THR A 97 10.31 11.57 -1.46
N ALA A 98 9.18 10.99 -1.78
CA ALA A 98 8.40 11.37 -2.94
C ALA A 98 6.90 11.36 -2.64
N PHE A 99 6.17 12.25 -3.32
CA PHE A 99 4.74 12.47 -3.13
C PHE A 99 4.01 12.46 -4.47
N LEU A 100 2.88 11.77 -4.51
CA LEU A 100 2.00 11.69 -5.65
C LEU A 100 0.56 11.95 -5.20
N ALA A 101 -0.11 12.90 -5.82
CA ALA A 101 -1.53 13.13 -5.63
C ALA A 101 -2.29 12.84 -6.92
N LEU A 102 -3.25 11.94 -6.83
CA LEU A 102 -4.13 11.53 -7.92
C LEU A 102 -5.58 11.86 -7.58
N PHE A 103 -6.37 12.12 -8.61
CA PHE A 103 -7.78 12.49 -8.47
C PHE A 103 -8.64 11.69 -9.44
N LYS A 104 -9.85 11.37 -8.98
CA LYS A 104 -10.90 10.77 -9.80
C LYS A 104 -12.27 11.22 -9.30
N GLY A 105 -12.95 12.07 -10.05
CA GLY A 105 -14.19 12.70 -9.59
C GLY A 105 -13.93 13.53 -8.33
N SER A 106 -14.71 13.29 -7.28
CA SER A 106 -14.56 13.91 -5.95
C SER A 106 -13.58 13.19 -5.03
N GLU A 107 -12.91 12.14 -5.50
CA GLU A 107 -11.98 11.37 -4.70
C GLU A 107 -10.52 11.80 -4.95
N GLY A 108 -9.75 11.88 -3.89
CA GLY A 108 -8.31 12.14 -3.91
C GLY A 108 -7.53 11.01 -3.27
N LEU A 109 -6.46 10.57 -3.91
CA LEU A 109 -5.50 9.61 -3.38
C LEU A 109 -4.15 10.30 -3.25
N MET A 110 -3.65 10.35 -2.04
CA MET A 110 -2.28 10.80 -1.75
C MET A 110 -1.40 9.60 -1.46
N ILE A 111 -0.25 9.56 -2.10
CA ILE A 111 0.76 8.53 -1.92
C ILE A 111 2.06 9.23 -1.53
N ASN A 112 2.57 8.90 -0.36
CA ASN A 112 3.86 9.38 0.10
C ASN A 112 4.79 8.19 0.31
N THR A 113 6.00 8.28 -0.23
CA THR A 113 7.03 7.25 -0.04
C THR A 113 8.24 7.87 0.61
N TYR A 114 8.82 7.19 1.55
CA TYR A 114 10.11 7.57 2.13
C TYR A 114 10.91 6.32 2.50
N THR A 115 12.22 6.44 2.37
CA THR A 115 13.16 5.38 2.76
C THR A 115 13.99 5.90 3.93
N PRO A 116 13.77 5.40 5.15
CA PRO A 116 14.59 5.77 6.31
C PRO A 116 16.06 5.42 6.05
N VAL A 117 16.94 6.29 6.50
CA VAL A 117 18.40 6.10 6.36
C VAL A 117 18.80 4.74 6.94
N ASN A 118 19.59 3.98 6.17
CA ASN A 118 20.08 2.64 6.54
C ASN A 118 19.02 1.56 6.79
N SER A 119 17.75 1.80 6.45
CA SER A 119 16.71 0.79 6.66
C SER A 119 16.65 -0.28 5.57
N GLY A 120 17.07 0.05 4.34
CA GLY A 120 16.90 -0.80 3.17
C GLY A 120 15.43 -1.05 2.79
N LYS A 121 14.50 -0.33 3.44
CA LYS A 121 13.05 -0.50 3.25
C LYS A 121 12.39 0.84 2.95
N THR A 122 11.44 0.81 2.04
CA THR A 122 10.60 1.97 1.71
C THR A 122 9.26 1.86 2.44
N GLN A 123 8.89 2.94 3.11
CA GLN A 123 7.57 3.11 3.69
C GLN A 123 6.66 3.79 2.67
N ILE A 124 5.44 3.30 2.56
CA ILE A 124 4.41 3.80 1.64
C ILE A 124 3.22 4.22 2.49
N ALA A 125 2.90 5.50 2.50
CA ALA A 125 1.69 6.02 3.13
C ALA A 125 0.64 6.31 2.06
N LEU A 126 -0.53 5.69 2.19
CA LEU A 126 -1.68 5.86 1.30
C LEU A 126 -2.80 6.54 2.06
N PHE A 127 -3.30 7.63 1.53
CA PHE A 127 -4.50 8.31 2.03
C PHE A 127 -5.52 8.45 0.90
N LEU A 128 -6.71 7.89 1.09
CA LEU A 128 -7.84 8.01 0.19
C LEU A 128 -8.96 8.78 0.90
N GLY A 129 -9.45 9.84 0.31
CA GLY A 129 -10.51 10.67 0.87
C GLY A 129 -11.28 11.46 -0.18
N ASP A 130 -12.35 12.12 0.26
CA ASP A 130 -13.10 13.03 -0.57
C ASP A 130 -12.40 14.39 -0.67
N THR A 131 -12.48 15.02 -1.83
CA THR A 131 -11.89 16.33 -2.09
C THR A 131 -12.86 17.49 -1.84
N ASP A 132 -14.11 17.19 -1.56
CA ASP A 132 -15.20 18.18 -1.39
C ASP A 132 -15.42 18.55 0.09
N VAL A 133 -14.32 18.59 0.88
CA VAL A 133 -14.37 19.03 2.28
C VAL A 133 -13.93 20.47 2.41
#